data_e4f7b4393f80a49e37ba21d8b24dc87f
#
_entry.id   e4f7b4393f80a49e37ba21d8b24dc87f
#
_cell.length_a   1.000
_cell.length_b   1.000
_cell.length_c   1.000
_cell.angle_alpha   90.00
_cell.angle_beta   90.00
_cell.angle_gamma   90.00
#
_symmetry.space_group_name_H-M   'P 1'
#
loop_
_entity.id
_entity.type
_entity.pdbx_description
1 polymer ?
#
loop_
_entity_poly.entity_id
_entity_poly.type
_entity_poly.pdbx_seq_one_letter_code
_entity_poly.pdbx_strand_id
1 'polypeptide(L)'
;FEKFIAENYWKYNDHWLGYCTNELVQIIPDKRYFELGIRNAAGQLDFIEKRETTFPTFLEMMMATYHLIQKAKTDGMEKLVQQLIDEDKLVRIIHKRANYQRIGFFYPETAMYFKNPARILNGFFIKHHGFRVRIDDIEHYLSGYVQYQKVFKSIHREVD
;
A
#
# COMPACT_ATOMS: atom_id res chain seq x y z
N PHE A 1 -5.62 -19.47 -17.36
CA PHE A 1 -5.42 -18.14 -16.75
C PHE A 1 -6.53 -17.81 -15.77
N GLU A 2 -7.80 -17.80 -16.20
CA GLU A 2 -8.95 -17.51 -15.33
C GLU A 2 -9.03 -18.47 -14.11
N LYS A 3 -8.82 -19.76 -14.31
CA LYS A 3 -8.80 -20.75 -13.22
C LYS A 3 -7.67 -20.49 -12.23
N PHE A 4 -6.47 -20.14 -12.69
CA PHE A 4 -5.33 -19.80 -11.83
C PHE A 4 -5.64 -18.55 -11.00
N ILE A 5 -6.19 -17.51 -11.60
CA ILE A 5 -6.61 -16.28 -10.92
C ILE A 5 -7.66 -16.62 -9.87
N ALA A 6 -8.72 -17.36 -10.23
CA ALA A 6 -9.80 -17.70 -9.32
C ALA A 6 -9.32 -18.49 -8.09
N GLU A 7 -8.32 -19.34 -8.21
CA GLU A 7 -7.89 -20.26 -7.16
C GLU A 7 -6.70 -19.75 -6.32
N ASN A 8 -5.83 -18.88 -6.86
CA ASN A 8 -4.54 -18.61 -6.25
C ASN A 8 -4.14 -17.15 -6.14
N TYR A 9 -4.70 -16.29 -6.96
CA TYR A 9 -4.15 -14.96 -7.18
C TYR A 9 -4.23 -14.04 -5.93
N TRP A 10 -5.25 -14.14 -5.11
CA TRP A 10 -5.37 -13.39 -3.84
C TRP A 10 -4.33 -13.78 -2.79
N LYS A 11 -3.54 -14.82 -3.01
CA LYS A 11 -2.45 -15.24 -2.11
C LYS A 11 -1.15 -14.47 -2.34
N TYR A 12 -1.05 -13.75 -3.43
CA TYR A 12 0.16 -13.04 -3.81
C TYR A 12 0.02 -11.54 -3.60
N ASN A 13 1.04 -10.95 -3.00
CA ASN A 13 1.14 -9.51 -2.83
C ASN A 13 1.63 -8.90 -4.15
N ASP A 14 0.76 -8.22 -4.86
CA ASP A 14 1.06 -7.60 -6.15
C ASP A 14 0.52 -6.17 -6.21
N HIS A 15 1.38 -5.20 -5.91
CA HIS A 15 1.03 -3.77 -6.00
C HIS A 15 0.88 -3.29 -7.45
N TRP A 16 1.61 -3.90 -8.40
CA TRP A 16 1.48 -3.58 -9.83
C TRP A 16 0.08 -3.90 -10.38
N LEU A 17 -0.51 -4.99 -9.90
CA LEU A 17 -1.90 -5.27 -10.26
C LEU A 17 -2.84 -4.15 -9.81
N GLY A 18 -2.63 -3.62 -8.62
CA GLY A 18 -3.39 -2.49 -8.10
C GLY A 18 -3.33 -1.29 -9.05
N TYR A 19 -2.14 -0.94 -9.54
CA TYR A 19 -1.97 0.13 -10.52
C TYR A 19 -2.62 -0.20 -11.87
N CYS A 20 -2.35 -1.39 -12.41
CA CYS A 20 -2.94 -1.82 -13.68
C CYS A 20 -4.47 -1.83 -13.65
N THR A 21 -5.08 -2.31 -12.57
CA THR A 21 -6.55 -2.33 -12.46
C THR A 21 -7.13 -0.92 -12.32
N ASN A 22 -6.47 -0.01 -11.59
CA ASN A 22 -6.90 1.38 -11.51
C ASN A 22 -6.90 2.09 -12.86
N GLU A 23 -5.86 1.91 -13.68
CA GLU A 23 -5.80 2.48 -15.03
C GLU A 23 -6.83 1.82 -15.96
N LEU A 24 -6.96 0.51 -15.90
CA LEU A 24 -7.86 -0.24 -16.76
C LEU A 24 -9.32 0.14 -16.56
N VAL A 25 -9.78 0.31 -15.32
CA VAL A 25 -11.18 0.67 -15.02
C VAL A 25 -11.53 2.10 -15.41
N GLN A 26 -10.55 2.97 -15.66
CA GLN A 26 -10.83 4.30 -16.23
C GLN A 26 -11.26 4.20 -17.71
N ILE A 27 -10.79 3.17 -18.41
CA ILE A 27 -11.05 2.96 -19.85
C ILE A 27 -12.22 2.00 -20.02
N ILE A 28 -12.22 0.91 -19.27
CA ILE A 28 -13.21 -0.17 -19.32
C ILE A 28 -13.70 -0.47 -17.90
N PRO A 29 -14.79 0.17 -17.44
CA PRO A 29 -15.30 0.00 -16.07
C PRO A 29 -16.06 -1.34 -15.92
N ASP A 30 -15.40 -2.46 -16.20
CA ASP A 30 -15.97 -3.80 -16.07
C ASP A 30 -15.86 -4.30 -14.63
N LYS A 31 -16.95 -4.81 -14.09
CA LYS A 31 -17.04 -5.39 -12.73
C LYS A 31 -15.92 -6.39 -12.43
N ARG A 32 -15.51 -7.18 -13.41
CA ARG A 32 -14.48 -8.22 -13.27
C ARG A 32 -13.11 -7.65 -12.87
N TYR A 33 -12.76 -6.47 -13.38
CA TYR A 33 -11.49 -5.82 -13.05
C TYR A 33 -11.50 -5.22 -11.64
N PHE A 34 -12.61 -4.65 -11.22
CA PHE A 34 -12.79 -4.22 -9.83
C PHE A 34 -12.69 -5.40 -8.88
N GLU A 35 -13.39 -6.48 -9.19
CA GLU A 35 -13.39 -7.69 -8.38
C GLU A 35 -11.99 -8.28 -8.25
N LEU A 36 -11.23 -8.36 -9.33
CA LEU A 36 -9.87 -8.88 -9.34
C LEU A 36 -8.93 -8.08 -8.41
N GLY A 37 -8.88 -6.76 -8.58
CA GLY A 37 -8.00 -5.92 -7.77
C GLY A 37 -8.39 -5.87 -6.29
N ILE A 38 -9.70 -5.76 -6.00
CA ILE A 38 -10.19 -5.71 -4.62
C ILE A 38 -9.98 -7.06 -3.91
N ARG A 39 -10.26 -8.20 -4.54
CA ARG A 39 -10.04 -9.52 -3.94
C ARG A 39 -8.58 -9.79 -3.64
N ASN A 40 -7.67 -9.39 -4.52
CA ASN A 40 -6.25 -9.55 -4.27
C ASN A 40 -5.83 -8.84 -2.99
N ALA A 41 -6.23 -7.60 -2.82
CA ALA A 41 -5.93 -6.84 -1.61
C ALA A 41 -6.66 -7.38 -0.37
N ALA A 42 -7.92 -7.74 -0.49
CA ALA A 42 -8.71 -8.31 0.62
C ALA A 42 -8.05 -9.57 1.20
N GLY A 43 -7.51 -10.43 0.34
CA GLY A 43 -6.78 -11.63 0.76
C GLY A 43 -5.46 -11.35 1.49
N GLN A 44 -4.94 -10.12 1.38
CA GLN A 44 -3.66 -9.73 2.01
C GLN A 44 -3.85 -8.91 3.30
N LEU A 45 -5.05 -8.45 3.63
CA LEU A 45 -5.28 -7.52 4.75
C LEU A 45 -4.70 -8.03 6.07
N ASP A 46 -5.01 -9.27 6.46
CA ASP A 46 -4.53 -9.85 7.72
C ASP A 46 -3.01 -10.02 7.76
N PHE A 47 -2.43 -10.42 6.63
CA PHE A 47 -1.00 -10.57 6.50
C PHE A 47 -0.30 -9.22 6.65
N ILE A 48 -0.78 -8.19 5.94
CA ILE A 48 -0.19 -6.85 5.97
C ILE A 48 -0.36 -6.20 7.34
N GLU A 49 -1.52 -6.37 7.99
CA GLU A 49 -1.79 -5.83 9.32
C GLU A 49 -0.83 -6.35 10.38
N LYS A 50 -0.49 -7.64 10.30
CA LYS A 50 0.39 -8.33 11.28
C LYS A 50 1.87 -8.20 10.95
N ARG A 51 2.23 -7.80 9.74
CA ARG A 51 3.61 -7.80 9.28
C ARG A 51 4.43 -6.67 9.88
N GLU A 52 5.44 -7.00 10.66
CA GLU A 52 6.40 -6.06 11.25
C GLU A 52 7.59 -5.81 10.30
N THR A 53 7.34 -5.06 9.24
CA THR A 53 8.37 -4.69 8.26
C THR A 53 8.14 -3.28 7.75
N THR A 54 9.21 -2.58 7.40
CA THR A 54 9.13 -1.29 6.70
C THR A 54 9.12 -1.44 5.17
N PHE A 55 8.77 -2.62 4.67
CA PHE A 55 8.69 -2.88 3.23
C PHE A 55 7.65 -1.98 2.57
N PRO A 56 8.03 -1.16 1.57
CA PRO A 56 7.22 -0.01 1.16
C PRO A 56 5.99 -0.35 0.31
N THR A 57 6.03 -1.42 -0.47
CA THR A 57 4.96 -1.78 -1.42
C THR A 57 3.63 -2.10 -0.75
N PHE A 58 3.61 -2.39 0.55
CA PHE A 58 2.35 -2.63 1.26
C PHE A 58 1.47 -1.39 1.35
N LEU A 59 2.06 -0.22 1.59
CA LEU A 59 1.29 1.03 1.60
C LEU A 59 0.76 1.35 0.20
N GLU A 60 1.59 1.18 -0.83
CA GLU A 60 1.17 1.38 -2.22
C GLU A 60 -0.01 0.49 -2.60
N MET A 61 0.08 -0.81 -2.31
CA MET A 61 -0.99 -1.77 -2.59
C MET A 61 -2.30 -1.36 -1.90
N MET A 62 -2.24 -0.97 -0.62
CA MET A 62 -3.44 -0.55 0.11
C MET A 62 -4.00 0.77 -0.42
N MET A 63 -3.15 1.71 -0.81
CA MET A 63 -3.59 2.98 -1.43
C MET A 63 -4.20 2.76 -2.82
N ALA A 64 -3.58 1.93 -3.65
CA ALA A 64 -4.15 1.57 -4.95
C ALA A 64 -5.52 0.91 -4.80
N THR A 65 -5.68 0.03 -3.80
CA THR A 65 -6.98 -0.59 -3.50
C THR A 65 -8.00 0.44 -3.02
N TYR A 66 -7.61 1.38 -2.18
CA TYR A 66 -8.49 2.47 -1.76
C TYR A 66 -9.02 3.27 -2.95
N HIS A 67 -8.14 3.66 -3.88
CA HIS A 67 -8.56 4.38 -5.09
C HIS A 67 -9.52 3.53 -5.96
N LEU A 68 -9.23 2.24 -6.12
CA LEU A 68 -10.09 1.32 -6.86
C LEU A 68 -11.49 1.21 -6.25
N ILE A 69 -11.58 1.16 -4.91
CA ILE A 69 -12.84 1.16 -4.17
C ILE A 69 -13.61 2.46 -4.39
N GLN A 70 -12.95 3.62 -4.29
CA GLN A 70 -13.62 4.92 -4.51
C GLN A 70 -14.16 5.02 -5.95
N LYS A 71 -13.40 4.55 -6.94
CA LYS A 71 -13.87 4.47 -8.34
C LYS A 71 -15.06 3.52 -8.47
N ALA A 72 -15.01 2.34 -7.87
CA ALA A 72 -16.12 1.39 -7.89
C ALA A 72 -17.41 1.99 -7.30
N LYS A 73 -17.31 2.74 -6.21
CA LYS A 73 -18.45 3.44 -5.60
C LYS A 73 -19.00 4.52 -6.54
N THR A 74 -18.12 5.31 -7.16
CA THR A 74 -18.52 6.33 -8.13
C THR A 74 -19.26 5.71 -9.32
N ASP A 75 -18.89 4.50 -9.72
CA ASP A 75 -19.52 3.74 -10.81
C ASP A 75 -20.76 2.93 -10.35
N GLY A 76 -21.25 3.14 -9.12
CA GLY A 76 -22.47 2.51 -8.60
C GLY A 76 -22.30 1.06 -8.14
N MET A 77 -21.07 0.62 -7.87
CA MET A 77 -20.74 -0.76 -7.46
C MET A 77 -20.53 -0.92 -5.94
N GLU A 78 -21.16 -0.10 -5.11
CA GLU A 78 -21.01 -0.15 -3.64
C GLU A 78 -21.30 -1.53 -3.04
N LYS A 79 -22.35 -2.20 -3.53
CA LYS A 79 -22.68 -3.56 -3.07
C LYS A 79 -21.57 -4.58 -3.33
N LEU A 80 -20.88 -4.44 -4.47
CA LEU A 80 -19.73 -5.27 -4.79
C LEU A 80 -18.60 -5.04 -3.80
N VAL A 81 -18.28 -3.77 -3.51
CA VAL A 81 -17.23 -3.42 -2.53
C VAL A 81 -17.53 -4.04 -1.18
N GLN A 82 -18.75 -3.86 -0.65
CA GLN A 82 -19.17 -4.41 0.64
C GLN A 82 -19.08 -5.94 0.72
N GLN A 83 -19.27 -6.64 -0.39
CA GLN A 83 -19.14 -8.11 -0.46
C GLN A 83 -17.69 -8.59 -0.49
N LEU A 84 -16.76 -7.77 -0.95
CA LEU A 84 -15.39 -8.19 -1.24
C LEU A 84 -14.40 -7.81 -0.15
N ILE A 85 -14.60 -6.69 0.54
CA ILE A 85 -13.61 -6.14 1.47
C ILE A 85 -14.26 -5.35 2.60
N ASP A 86 -13.66 -5.45 3.78
CA ASP A 86 -13.92 -4.56 4.92
C ASP A 86 -13.13 -3.25 4.71
N GLU A 87 -13.83 -2.19 4.33
CA GLU A 87 -13.23 -0.90 4.02
C GLU A 87 -12.66 -0.20 5.26
N ASP A 88 -13.34 -0.31 6.41
CA ASP A 88 -12.86 0.28 7.66
C ASP A 88 -11.56 -0.38 8.09
N LYS A 89 -11.46 -1.70 7.93
CA LYS A 89 -10.23 -2.44 8.15
C LYS A 89 -9.13 -2.01 7.19
N LEU A 90 -9.42 -1.83 5.91
CA LEU A 90 -8.45 -1.34 4.93
C LEU A 90 -7.91 0.04 5.35
N VAL A 91 -8.77 0.98 5.70
CA VAL A 91 -8.36 2.34 6.12
C VAL A 91 -7.50 2.28 7.38
N ARG A 92 -7.89 1.49 8.37
CA ARG A 92 -7.07 1.27 9.58
C ARG A 92 -5.68 0.71 9.24
N ILE A 93 -5.60 -0.26 8.33
CA ILE A 93 -4.31 -0.83 7.89
C ILE A 93 -3.48 0.21 7.14
N ILE A 94 -4.09 1.05 6.30
CA ILE A 94 -3.41 2.15 5.62
C ILE A 94 -2.74 3.08 6.65
N HIS A 95 -3.48 3.53 7.64
CA HIS A 95 -2.92 4.40 8.69
C HIS A 95 -1.81 3.70 9.47
N LYS A 96 -2.03 2.45 9.88
CA LYS A 96 -1.02 1.64 10.57
C LYS A 96 0.26 1.49 9.73
N ARG A 97 0.15 1.19 8.43
CA ARG A 97 1.31 1.06 7.54
C ARG A 97 2.04 2.37 7.32
N ALA A 98 1.31 3.45 7.04
CA ALA A 98 1.90 4.78 6.88
C ALA A 98 2.69 5.19 8.15
N ASN A 99 2.14 4.92 9.33
CA ASN A 99 2.81 5.24 10.57
C ASN A 99 4.03 4.33 10.82
N TYR A 100 3.87 3.03 10.66
CA TYR A 100 4.96 2.06 10.89
C TYR A 100 6.15 2.27 9.94
N GLN A 101 5.92 2.56 8.67
CA GLN A 101 6.97 2.76 7.68
C GLN A 101 7.87 3.97 7.99
N ARG A 102 7.42 4.93 8.79
CA ARG A 102 8.26 6.04 9.27
C ARG A 102 9.49 5.59 10.06
N ILE A 103 9.44 4.40 10.66
CA ILE A 103 10.60 3.80 11.34
C ILE A 103 11.75 3.55 10.35
N GLY A 104 11.45 3.41 9.06
CA GLY A 104 12.43 3.25 7.98
C GLY A 104 13.00 4.56 7.43
N PHE A 105 12.68 5.70 8.02
CA PHE A 105 13.22 6.99 7.58
C PHE A 105 14.52 7.34 8.32
N PHE A 106 15.51 7.86 7.59
CA PHE A 106 16.75 8.35 8.19
C PHE A 106 16.56 9.77 8.73
N TYR A 107 16.07 9.84 9.96
CA TYR A 107 16.09 11.08 10.73
C TYR A 107 17.53 11.46 11.09
N PRO A 108 17.83 12.75 11.40
CA PRO A 108 19.14 13.18 11.83
C PRO A 108 19.71 12.35 12.99
N GLU A 109 18.86 12.01 13.96
CA GLU A 109 19.21 11.22 15.15
C GLU A 109 19.58 9.76 14.82
N THR A 110 19.06 9.24 13.73
CA THR A 110 19.42 7.90 13.22
C THR A 110 20.63 7.97 12.30
N ALA A 111 20.65 8.94 11.39
CA ALA A 111 21.69 9.07 10.40
C ALA A 111 23.08 9.34 11.01
N MET A 112 23.16 10.03 12.15
CA MET A 112 24.41 10.40 12.81
C MET A 112 25.32 9.20 13.17
N TYR A 113 24.75 8.00 13.30
CA TYR A 113 25.53 6.78 13.64
C TYR A 113 26.15 6.09 12.42
N PHE A 114 25.89 6.57 11.21
CA PHE A 114 26.42 5.99 9.98
C PHE A 114 27.67 6.72 9.51
N LYS A 115 28.53 6.02 8.74
CA LYS A 115 29.82 6.54 8.25
C LYS A 115 29.70 7.86 7.46
N ASN A 116 28.60 8.01 6.70
CA ASN A 116 28.37 9.18 5.85
C ASN A 116 26.94 9.72 6.05
N PRO A 117 26.64 10.38 7.19
CA PRO A 117 25.28 10.81 7.53
C PRO A 117 24.61 11.67 6.45
N ALA A 118 25.35 12.62 5.89
CA ALA A 118 24.81 13.55 4.89
C ALA A 118 24.34 12.87 3.59
N ARG A 119 24.83 11.66 3.29
CA ARG A 119 24.42 10.91 2.09
C ARG A 119 23.12 10.15 2.25
N ILE A 120 22.73 9.84 3.48
CA ILE A 120 21.56 9.01 3.76
C ILE A 120 20.43 9.81 4.42
N LEU A 121 20.73 10.98 4.94
CA LEU A 121 19.75 11.87 5.58
C LEU A 121 18.54 12.10 4.66
N ASN A 122 17.33 11.99 5.22
CA ASN A 122 16.05 12.09 4.50
C ASN A 122 15.78 10.96 3.50
N GLY A 123 16.60 9.91 3.47
CA GLY A 123 16.29 8.69 2.73
C GLY A 123 15.49 7.69 3.54
N PHE A 124 15.18 6.56 2.92
CA PHE A 124 14.49 5.44 3.56
C PHE A 124 15.34 4.17 3.51
N PHE A 125 15.11 3.28 4.48
CA PHE A 125 15.74 1.97 4.55
C PHE A 125 14.74 0.88 4.93
N ILE A 126 15.04 -0.36 4.56
CA ILE A 126 14.26 -1.52 5.00
C ILE A 126 14.91 -2.09 6.26
N LYS A 127 14.28 -1.87 7.41
CA LYS A 127 14.79 -2.24 8.73
C LYS A 127 15.19 -3.71 8.83
N HIS A 128 14.36 -4.62 8.35
CA HIS A 128 14.60 -6.06 8.46
C HIS A 128 15.56 -6.65 7.42
N HIS A 129 16.12 -5.80 6.57
CA HIS A 129 17.11 -6.17 5.55
C HIS A 129 18.46 -5.48 5.78
N GLY A 130 18.91 -5.40 7.03
CA GLY A 130 20.21 -4.83 7.37
C GLY A 130 20.34 -3.35 7.04
N PHE A 131 19.27 -2.56 7.19
CA PHE A 131 19.22 -1.15 6.79
C PHE A 131 19.48 -0.93 5.29
N ARG A 132 19.05 -1.87 4.47
CA ARG A 132 19.20 -1.78 3.02
C ARG A 132 18.55 -0.50 2.48
N VAL A 133 19.29 0.21 1.65
CA VAL A 133 18.83 1.37 0.88
C VAL A 133 18.95 1.04 -0.60
N ARG A 134 17.86 1.11 -1.33
CA ARG A 134 17.82 0.95 -2.78
C ARG A 134 16.94 2.04 -3.37
N ILE A 135 17.24 2.45 -4.61
CA ILE A 135 16.48 3.50 -5.26
C ILE A 135 15.02 3.12 -5.52
N ASP A 136 14.78 1.87 -5.86
CA ASP A 136 13.43 1.33 -6.05
C ASP A 136 12.64 1.27 -4.73
N ASP A 137 13.28 0.89 -3.63
CA ASP A 137 12.63 0.94 -2.31
C ASP A 137 12.22 2.39 -1.94
N ILE A 138 13.07 3.39 -2.25
CA ILE A 138 12.77 4.82 -2.00
C ILE A 138 11.61 5.29 -2.88
N GLU A 139 11.60 4.90 -4.15
CA GLU A 139 10.50 5.21 -5.07
C GLU A 139 9.16 4.69 -4.53
N HIS A 140 9.12 3.44 -4.10
CA HIS A 140 7.92 2.86 -3.50
C HIS A 140 7.48 3.56 -2.20
N TYR A 141 8.42 3.96 -1.33
CA TYR A 141 8.09 4.78 -0.16
C TYR A 141 7.43 6.10 -0.56
N LEU A 142 8.04 6.82 -1.50
CA LEU A 142 7.54 8.12 -1.95
C LEU A 142 6.18 7.97 -2.63
N SER A 143 6.01 6.99 -3.50
CA SER A 143 4.74 6.70 -4.17
C SER A 143 3.62 6.45 -3.16
N GLY A 144 3.83 5.56 -2.20
CA GLY A 144 2.85 5.26 -1.16
C GLY A 144 2.49 6.48 -0.30
N TYR A 145 3.49 7.25 0.15
CA TYR A 145 3.23 8.43 0.98
C TYR A 145 2.59 9.58 0.22
N VAL A 146 2.93 9.82 -1.04
CA VAL A 146 2.29 10.85 -1.86
C VAL A 146 0.82 10.54 -2.06
N GLN A 147 0.46 9.28 -2.35
CA GLN A 147 -0.93 8.86 -2.45
C GLN A 147 -1.66 9.02 -1.12
N TYR A 148 -1.04 8.57 -0.02
CA TYR A 148 -1.60 8.71 1.33
C TYR A 148 -1.88 10.18 1.67
N GLN A 149 -0.93 11.08 1.43
CA GLN A 149 -1.06 12.50 1.73
C GLN A 149 -2.16 13.17 0.91
N LYS A 150 -2.31 12.81 -0.36
CA LYS A 150 -3.38 13.33 -1.22
C LYS A 150 -4.77 13.00 -0.70
N VAL A 151 -4.94 11.81 -0.10
CA VAL A 151 -6.24 11.35 0.42
C VAL A 151 -6.50 11.85 1.84
N PHE A 152 -5.55 11.62 2.75
CA PHE A 152 -5.75 11.83 4.19
C PHE A 152 -5.16 13.14 4.71
N LYS A 153 -4.49 13.93 3.87
CA LYS A 153 -3.93 15.28 4.12
C LYS A 153 -2.88 15.38 5.23
N SER A 154 -2.89 14.51 6.22
CA SER A 154 -1.89 14.46 7.29
C SER A 154 -1.74 13.02 7.79
N ILE A 155 -0.54 12.68 8.24
CA ILE A 155 -0.34 11.45 9.00
C ILE A 155 -0.95 11.71 10.39
N HIS A 156 -2.09 11.09 10.67
CA HIS A 156 -2.64 11.12 12.01
C HIS A 156 -1.63 10.45 12.94
N ARG A 157 -1.09 11.24 13.87
CA ARG A 157 -0.39 10.65 15.01
C ARG A 157 -1.47 10.02 15.88
N GLU A 158 -1.47 8.71 16.00
CA GLU A 158 -2.10 8.09 17.13
C GLU A 158 -1.35 8.62 18.35
N VAL A 159 -2.02 9.45 19.11
CA VAL A 159 -1.55 9.83 20.47
C VAL A 159 -1.96 8.64 21.32
N ASP A 160 -0.95 7.85 21.74
CA ASP A 160 -1.11 6.80 22.74
C ASP A 160 -1.66 7.37 24.06
#